data_8e2c0fc6c59624bd4b619113b8bdbce2
#
_entry.id   8e2c0fc6c59624bd4b619113b8bdbce2
#
_cell.length_a   1.000
_cell.length_b   1.000
_cell.length_c   1.000
_cell.angle_alpha   90.00
_cell.angle_beta   90.00
_cell.angle_gamma   90.00
#
_symmetry.space_group_name_H-M   'P 1'
#
loop_
_entity.id
_entity.type
_entity.pdbx_description
1 polymer ?
#
loop_
_entity_poly.entity_id
_entity_poly.type
_entity_poly.pdbx_seq_one_letter_code
_entity_poly.pdbx_strand_id
1 'polypeptide(L)'
;MRYLHTMVRITDIDASLKFYCDLLGLKQTKRIDRPEHKYSLVFVAAEDNPDSEIELTCNHDPEDYSGGRNFGHLAFRVENIYEKCQTLMDGGVTINRP
;
A
#
# COMPACT_ATOMS: atom_id res chain seq x y z
N MET A 1 -14.48 -19.84 -6.22
CA MET A 1 -13.33 -19.19 -5.59
C MET A 1 -13.33 -17.73 -5.98
N ARG A 2 -13.06 -16.85 -5.04
CA ARG A 2 -13.00 -15.40 -5.28
C ARG A 2 -11.74 -14.85 -4.64
N TYR A 3 -10.94 -14.11 -5.41
CA TYR A 3 -9.77 -13.41 -4.89
C TYR A 3 -10.22 -12.24 -4.00
N LEU A 4 -9.63 -12.12 -2.80
CA LEU A 4 -10.01 -11.06 -1.85
C LEU A 4 -8.97 -9.93 -1.80
N HIS A 5 -7.74 -10.27 -1.45
CA HIS A 5 -6.71 -9.24 -1.29
C HIS A 5 -5.30 -9.84 -1.29
N THR A 6 -4.32 -8.97 -1.45
CA THR A 6 -2.90 -9.28 -1.20
C THR A 6 -2.49 -8.53 0.06
N MET A 7 -1.76 -9.19 0.95
CA MET A 7 -1.27 -8.57 2.18
C MET A 7 0.17 -8.13 2.01
N VAL A 8 0.46 -6.93 2.51
CA VAL A 8 1.80 -6.34 2.58
C VAL A 8 2.05 -5.91 4.02
N ARG A 9 3.21 -6.25 4.58
CA ARG A 9 3.59 -5.80 5.91
C ARG A 9 4.17 -4.40 5.84
N ILE A 10 3.78 -3.56 6.81
CA ILE A 10 4.26 -2.19 6.95
C ILE A 10 4.73 -1.97 8.38
N THR A 11 5.54 -0.95 8.61
CA THR A 11 6.06 -0.61 9.94
C THR A 11 5.50 0.70 10.47
N ASP A 12 4.94 1.54 9.61
CA ASP A 12 4.44 2.87 9.97
C ASP A 12 3.17 3.14 9.16
N ILE A 13 2.01 3.17 9.85
CA ILE A 13 0.72 3.35 9.19
C ILE A 13 0.64 4.72 8.51
N ASP A 14 1.04 5.78 9.20
CA ASP A 14 0.91 7.14 8.66
C ASP A 14 1.78 7.34 7.42
N ALA A 15 3.01 6.87 7.46
CA ALA A 15 3.91 6.94 6.30
C ALA A 15 3.38 6.10 5.13
N SER A 16 2.82 4.92 5.43
CA SER A 16 2.25 4.04 4.41
C SER A 16 1.00 4.63 3.77
N LEU A 17 0.10 5.22 4.55
CA LEU A 17 -1.09 5.88 4.01
C LEU A 17 -0.73 7.11 3.21
N LYS A 18 0.31 7.85 3.61
CA LYS A 18 0.79 8.96 2.79
C LYS A 18 1.22 8.48 1.41
N PHE A 19 1.97 7.36 1.36
CA PHE A 19 2.40 6.81 0.08
C PHE A 19 1.23 6.26 -0.73
N TYR A 20 0.46 5.32 -0.15
CA TYR A 20 -0.58 4.62 -0.89
C TYR A 20 -1.78 5.51 -1.21
N CYS A 21 -2.18 6.41 -0.31
CA CYS A 21 -3.37 7.22 -0.50
C CYS A 21 -3.04 8.61 -1.04
N ASP A 22 -2.19 9.38 -0.35
CA ASP A 22 -1.95 10.77 -0.74
C ASP A 22 -1.18 10.87 -2.05
N LEU A 23 -0.14 10.05 -2.24
CA LEU A 23 0.72 10.13 -3.41
C LEU A 23 0.25 9.22 -4.55
N LEU A 24 -0.04 7.96 -4.24
CA LEU A 24 -0.45 6.99 -5.26
C LEU A 24 -1.92 7.15 -5.65
N GLY A 25 -2.76 7.62 -4.74
CA GLY A 25 -4.17 7.92 -5.01
C GLY A 25 -5.14 6.80 -4.68
N LEU A 26 -4.71 5.79 -3.92
CA LEU A 26 -5.63 4.75 -3.46
C LEU A 26 -6.52 5.32 -2.36
N LYS A 27 -7.64 4.66 -2.11
CA LYS A 27 -8.59 5.02 -1.07
C LYS A 27 -8.57 3.98 0.03
N GLN A 28 -8.62 4.44 1.28
CA GLN A 28 -8.79 3.55 2.42
C GLN A 28 -10.21 3.01 2.42
N THR A 29 -10.35 1.70 2.47
CA THR A 29 -11.66 1.04 2.44
C THR A 29 -12.13 0.62 3.83
N LYS A 30 -11.23 0.18 4.69
CA LYS A 30 -11.56 -0.17 6.08
C LYS A 30 -10.30 -0.25 6.94
N ARG A 31 -10.50 -0.24 8.24
CA ARG A 31 -9.43 -0.41 9.23
C ARG A 31 -9.90 -1.31 10.34
N ILE A 32 -9.04 -2.20 10.79
CA ILE A 32 -9.28 -3.12 11.90
C ILE A 32 -8.10 -3.04 12.85
N ASP A 33 -8.36 -2.68 14.12
CA ASP A 33 -7.34 -2.65 15.15
C ASP A 33 -7.58 -3.79 16.13
N ARG A 34 -6.52 -4.54 16.45
CA ARG A 34 -6.55 -5.64 17.41
C ARG A 34 -5.41 -5.46 18.40
N PRO A 35 -5.55 -4.52 19.37
CA PRO A 35 -4.50 -4.23 20.32
C PRO A 35 -4.16 -5.43 21.21
N GLU A 36 -5.15 -6.28 21.51
CA GLU A 36 -4.95 -7.51 22.29
C GLU A 36 -4.05 -8.52 21.57
N HIS A 37 -3.99 -8.46 20.23
CA HIS A 37 -3.13 -9.30 19.41
C HIS A 37 -1.94 -8.53 18.82
N LYS A 38 -1.83 -7.24 19.17
CA LYS A 38 -0.73 -6.35 18.77
C LYS A 38 -0.58 -6.18 17.27
N TYR A 39 -1.71 -5.96 16.55
CA TYR A 39 -1.65 -5.62 15.14
C TYR A 39 -2.80 -4.72 14.72
N SER A 40 -2.58 -4.03 13.61
CA SER A 40 -3.60 -3.23 12.93
C SER A 40 -3.59 -3.56 11.45
N LEU A 41 -4.76 -3.56 10.85
CA LEU A 41 -4.95 -3.79 9.42
C LEU A 41 -5.58 -2.56 8.81
N VAL A 42 -5.01 -2.08 7.70
CA VAL A 42 -5.58 -1.00 6.92
C VAL A 42 -5.71 -1.49 5.48
N PHE A 43 -6.91 -1.41 4.93
CA PHE A 43 -7.19 -1.85 3.56
C PHE A 43 -7.29 -0.64 2.65
N VAL A 44 -6.62 -0.71 1.50
CA VAL A 44 -6.65 0.33 0.48
C VAL A 44 -6.96 -0.27 -0.88
N ALA A 45 -7.58 0.50 -1.76
CA ALA A 45 -7.90 0.05 -3.12
C ALA A 45 -7.97 1.24 -4.06
N ALA A 46 -7.82 0.97 -5.35
CA ALA A 46 -8.04 1.99 -6.38
C ALA A 46 -9.52 2.38 -6.40
N GLU A 47 -9.80 3.66 -6.66
CA GLU A 47 -11.17 4.20 -6.62
C GLU A 47 -12.10 3.49 -7.60
N ASP A 48 -11.61 3.19 -8.78
CA ASP A 48 -12.37 2.50 -9.83
C ASP A 48 -12.25 0.98 -9.78
N ASN A 49 -11.60 0.45 -8.76
CA ASN A 49 -11.44 -1.00 -8.56
C ASN A 49 -11.46 -1.34 -7.06
N PRO A 50 -12.57 -1.02 -6.35
CA PRO A 50 -12.62 -1.14 -4.89
C PRO A 50 -12.59 -2.57 -4.37
N ASP A 51 -12.87 -3.55 -5.22
CA ASP A 51 -12.86 -4.96 -4.82
C ASP A 51 -11.46 -5.58 -4.81
N SER A 52 -10.47 -4.89 -5.39
CA SER A 52 -9.08 -5.38 -5.42
C SER A 52 -8.27 -4.66 -4.34
N GLU A 53 -8.44 -5.11 -3.11
CA GLU A 53 -7.83 -4.48 -1.95
C GLU A 53 -6.40 -4.93 -1.71
N ILE A 54 -5.59 -4.04 -1.15
CA ILE A 54 -4.32 -4.37 -0.53
C ILE A 54 -4.53 -4.26 0.97
N GLU A 55 -4.19 -5.33 1.70
CA GLU A 55 -4.23 -5.35 3.16
C GLU A 55 -2.86 -4.93 3.69
N LEU A 56 -2.78 -3.76 4.31
CA LEU A 56 -1.56 -3.29 4.96
C LEU A 56 -1.59 -3.75 6.41
N THR A 57 -0.70 -4.67 6.76
CA THR A 57 -0.62 -5.22 8.11
C THR A 57 0.51 -4.56 8.88
N CYS A 58 0.17 -3.88 9.96
CA CYS A 58 1.12 -3.25 10.87
C CYS A 58 1.15 -4.00 12.19
N ASN A 59 2.19 -4.78 12.42
CA ASN A 59 2.43 -5.39 13.73
C ASN A 59 2.93 -4.31 14.68
N HIS A 60 2.40 -4.27 15.91
CA HIS A 60 2.79 -3.24 16.88
C HIS A 60 4.22 -3.43 17.38
N ASP A 61 4.78 -4.64 17.24
CA ASP A 61 6.20 -4.92 17.48
C ASP A 61 6.85 -5.25 16.13
N PRO A 62 7.10 -4.24 15.27
CA PRO A 62 7.59 -4.50 13.93
C PRO A 62 9.07 -4.90 13.93
N GLU A 63 9.46 -5.57 12.84
CA GLU A 63 10.85 -5.89 12.57
C GLU A 63 11.26 -5.31 11.22
N ASP A 64 12.52 -5.38 10.87
CA ASP A 64 12.98 -4.96 9.55
C ASP A 64 12.54 -6.00 8.53
N TYR A 65 11.67 -5.60 7.61
CA TYR A 65 11.18 -6.49 6.55
C TYR A 65 11.96 -6.28 5.27
N SER A 66 12.24 -7.37 4.58
CA SER A 66 12.81 -7.34 3.24
C SER A 66 11.89 -8.11 2.30
N GLY A 67 11.91 -7.77 1.02
CA GLY A 67 11.12 -8.47 0.02
C GLY A 67 11.62 -9.87 -0.28
N GLY A 68 12.83 -10.20 0.11
CA GLY A 68 13.44 -11.47 -0.25
C GLY A 68 13.55 -11.61 -1.77
N ARG A 69 13.36 -12.82 -2.27
CA ARG A 69 13.42 -13.11 -3.69
C ARG A 69 12.09 -13.61 -4.26
N ASN A 70 11.10 -13.80 -3.40
CA ASN A 70 9.81 -14.35 -3.83
C ASN A 70 8.83 -13.28 -4.27
N PHE A 71 8.79 -12.16 -3.55
CA PHE A 71 7.86 -11.08 -3.88
C PHE A 71 8.33 -10.34 -5.14
N GLY A 72 7.41 -10.15 -6.08
CA GLY A 72 7.68 -9.38 -7.29
C GLY A 72 7.29 -7.92 -7.11
N HIS A 73 6.07 -7.58 -7.58
CA HIS A 73 5.60 -6.19 -7.55
C HIS A 73 4.08 -6.14 -7.59
N LEU A 74 3.54 -4.97 -7.30
CA LEU A 74 2.15 -4.63 -7.54
C LEU A 74 2.10 -3.72 -8.77
N ALA A 75 1.11 -3.90 -9.61
CA ALA A 75 0.98 -3.12 -10.85
C ALA A 75 -0.34 -2.36 -10.86
N PHE A 76 -0.28 -1.09 -11.23
CA PHE A 76 -1.45 -0.23 -11.35
C PHE A 76 -1.45 0.44 -12.72
N ARG A 77 -2.62 0.48 -13.36
CA ARG A 77 -2.80 1.27 -14.57
C ARG A 77 -3.14 2.70 -14.16
N VAL A 78 -2.50 3.67 -14.79
CA VAL A 78 -2.79 5.09 -14.60
C VAL A 78 -3.05 5.74 -15.96
N GLU A 79 -3.79 6.84 -15.95
CA GLU A 79 -4.12 7.54 -17.20
C GLU A 79 -2.90 8.22 -17.82
N ASN A 80 -2.08 8.87 -16.97
CA ASN A 80 -0.89 9.59 -17.41
C ASN A 80 0.28 9.24 -16.52
N ILE A 81 1.16 8.39 -17.03
CA ILE A 81 2.30 7.89 -16.25
C ILE A 81 3.30 9.02 -15.92
N TYR A 82 3.42 10.02 -16.78
CA TYR A 82 4.36 11.12 -16.55
C TYR A 82 3.89 12.00 -15.39
N GLU A 83 2.61 12.35 -15.35
CA GLU A 83 2.02 13.11 -14.24
C GLU A 83 2.12 12.33 -12.93
N LYS A 84 1.80 11.05 -12.96
CA LYS A 84 1.87 10.21 -11.76
C LYS A 84 3.31 10.12 -11.23
N CYS A 85 4.26 9.90 -12.10
CA CYS A 85 5.66 9.86 -11.71
C CYS A 85 6.13 11.20 -11.13
N GLN A 86 5.68 12.32 -11.70
CA GLN A 86 6.04 13.63 -11.18
C GLN A 86 5.47 13.85 -9.77
N THR A 87 4.21 13.49 -9.57
CA THR A 87 3.57 13.57 -8.24
C THR A 87 4.35 12.75 -7.20
N LEU A 88 4.74 11.53 -7.58
CA LEU A 88 5.49 10.65 -6.69
C LEU A 88 6.87 11.22 -6.36
N MET A 89 7.59 11.72 -7.36
CA MET A 89 8.90 12.34 -7.16
C MET A 89 8.82 13.57 -6.28
N ASP A 90 7.82 14.42 -6.50
CA ASP A 90 7.59 15.62 -5.69
C ASP A 90 7.32 15.25 -4.23
N GLY A 91 6.73 14.08 -3.99
CA GLY A 91 6.49 13.54 -2.65
C GLY A 91 7.65 12.76 -2.07
N GLY A 92 8.81 12.73 -2.74
CA GLY A 92 10.02 12.07 -2.24
C GLY A 92 10.16 10.60 -2.62
N VAL A 93 9.33 10.10 -3.53
CA VAL A 93 9.39 8.69 -3.96
C VAL A 93 10.43 8.54 -5.07
N THR A 94 11.27 7.52 -4.97
CA THR A 94 12.26 7.21 -6.00
C THR A 94 11.60 6.50 -7.18
N ILE A 95 11.83 7.00 -8.39
CA ILE A 95 11.40 6.35 -9.62
C ILE A 95 12.64 5.66 -10.22
N ASN A 96 12.64 4.35 -10.18
CA ASN A 96 13.79 3.56 -10.63
C ASN A 96 13.92 3.48 -12.14
N ARG A 97 12.80 3.43 -12.84
CA ARG A 97 12.76 3.42 -14.30
C ARG A 97 11.58 4.23 -14.81
N PRO A 98 11.81 5.07 -15.82
CA PRO A 98 10.71 5.78 -16.46
C PRO A 98 9.83 4.85 -17.29
#